data_6fe21a6f52bbce47c6e9034019905e0f
#
_entry.id   6fe21a6f52bbce47c6e9034019905e0f
#
_cell.length_a   1.000
_cell.length_b   1.000
_cell.length_c   1.000
_cell.angle_alpha   90.00
_cell.angle_beta   90.00
_cell.angle_gamma   90.00
#
_symmetry.space_group_name_H-M   'P 1'
#
loop_
_entity.id
_entity.type
_entity.pdbx_description
1 polymer ?
#
loop_
_entity_poly.entity_id
_entity_poly.type
_entity_poly.pdbx_seq_one_letter_code
_entity_poly.pdbx_strand_id
1 'polypeptide(L)'
;MNIQNYDNEVQIINRELMTARTNMSNDLVGVCDRLLEKAEEVGDINLIGYAYYYLADAYYKLSTEYRKFNENLLKAIEYLQMCGDKEHIIRCYNLFGIDALNHGNIELALDFFLNGIRDCDEYDKNSAVGFVECNIGLIYYDVGEIETALSYIQSGYKHIRKNKEDSLYYLNVLLCYCNEAECYILLDKPESVKKCLLAIKRLESDPRVKSDYFQDILVLDVRMRGNYVLGNMEEYQKYAELLLKTIQTENFFSVDNIDDIYRACRFLMKIGRVDEVEDIVKNVEATISSISIAYLRKQYAKIKCELYSLKNDDEQKYKAYEEFYTYSMAQEKEGIANYRFFTDIREKLSEMERENIALLKKAETDSLTGLGNRYGLNEYADKAFDNAYANQKSLAVEILDVDNFKQYNDTFGHQAGDTCLKTIAEIIVEKCGGNNKIRAFRYGGDEFVIVYEDMTDEEVMWYASNIRLGIKERNLLAPSHEYGKLVTISQGICNSVPISTNKLWDYMYAADNALYEVKEHRKGEIVMLHKVLISQESLDEAKYS
;
A
#
# COMPACT_ATOMS: atom_id res chain seq x y z
N MET A 1 -6.97 6.18 -7.13
CA MET A 1 -7.32 7.20 -8.17
C MET A 1 -8.70 6.91 -8.79
N ASN A 2 -9.55 7.93 -9.04
CA ASN A 2 -10.84 7.73 -9.72
C ASN A 2 -10.78 8.34 -11.15
N ILE A 3 -10.67 7.48 -12.15
CA ILE A 3 -10.59 7.87 -13.58
C ILE A 3 -11.84 8.64 -14.07
N GLN A 4 -12.99 8.47 -13.43
CA GLN A 4 -14.22 9.18 -13.80
C GLN A 4 -14.16 10.69 -13.56
N ASN A 5 -13.19 11.16 -12.75
CA ASN A 5 -12.99 12.58 -12.47
C ASN A 5 -12.21 13.31 -13.58
N TYR A 6 -11.64 12.58 -14.55
CA TYR A 6 -10.88 13.16 -15.66
C TYR A 6 -11.75 13.39 -16.88
N ASP A 7 -11.21 14.09 -17.88
CA ASP A 7 -11.90 14.38 -19.12
C ASP A 7 -12.28 13.10 -19.91
N ASN A 8 -13.13 13.26 -20.92
CA ASN A 8 -13.64 12.12 -21.69
C ASN A 8 -12.52 11.40 -22.47
N GLU A 9 -11.46 12.11 -22.85
CA GLU A 9 -10.34 11.53 -23.60
C GLU A 9 -9.52 10.59 -22.72
N VAL A 10 -9.15 11.00 -21.50
CA VAL A 10 -8.50 10.13 -20.51
C VAL A 10 -9.34 8.89 -20.22
N GLN A 11 -10.66 9.06 -20.06
CA GLN A 11 -11.56 7.94 -19.81
C GLN A 11 -11.62 6.94 -20.99
N ILE A 12 -11.56 7.43 -22.24
CA ILE A 12 -11.51 6.58 -23.42
C ILE A 12 -10.21 5.80 -23.47
N ILE A 13 -9.06 6.49 -23.36
CA ILE A 13 -7.74 5.85 -23.38
C ILE A 13 -7.63 4.79 -22.27
N ASN A 14 -8.14 5.09 -21.07
CA ASN A 14 -8.13 4.12 -19.98
C ASN A 14 -8.99 2.88 -20.25
N ARG A 15 -10.14 3.02 -20.91
CA ARG A 15 -10.95 1.85 -21.33
C ARG A 15 -10.24 1.00 -22.39
N GLU A 16 -9.56 1.64 -23.35
CA GLU A 16 -8.71 0.95 -24.32
C GLU A 16 -7.57 0.21 -23.64
N LEU A 17 -6.90 0.85 -22.66
CA LEU A 17 -5.84 0.26 -21.85
C LEU A 17 -6.33 -1.01 -21.12
N MET A 18 -7.46 -0.92 -20.41
CA MET A 18 -7.99 -2.08 -19.67
C MET A 18 -8.37 -3.23 -20.63
N THR A 19 -8.87 -2.90 -21.81
CA THR A 19 -9.20 -3.89 -22.85
C THR A 19 -7.93 -4.52 -23.44
N ALA A 20 -6.95 -3.70 -23.81
CA ALA A 20 -5.67 -4.17 -24.36
C ALA A 20 -4.91 -5.05 -23.34
N ARG A 21 -4.94 -4.65 -22.07
CA ARG A 21 -4.33 -5.40 -20.96
C ARG A 21 -4.99 -6.77 -20.76
N THR A 22 -6.32 -6.83 -20.80
CA THR A 22 -7.07 -8.09 -20.62
C THR A 22 -6.85 -9.05 -21.79
N ASN A 23 -6.73 -8.53 -23.01
CA ASN A 23 -6.57 -9.32 -24.22
C ASN A 23 -5.10 -9.58 -24.58
N MET A 24 -4.13 -9.18 -23.74
CA MET A 24 -2.69 -9.27 -24.02
C MET A 24 -2.31 -8.73 -25.41
N SER A 25 -2.89 -7.57 -25.77
CA SER A 25 -2.70 -6.96 -27.09
C SER A 25 -1.24 -6.55 -27.31
N ASN A 26 -0.72 -6.80 -28.51
CA ASN A 26 0.61 -6.33 -28.93
C ASN A 26 0.72 -4.79 -28.93
N ASP A 27 -0.39 -4.06 -28.97
CA ASP A 27 -0.43 -2.59 -28.90
C ASP A 27 -0.54 -2.05 -27.46
N LEU A 28 -0.42 -2.89 -26.45
CA LEU A 28 -0.59 -2.49 -25.04
C LEU A 28 0.37 -1.36 -24.65
N VAL A 29 1.64 -1.42 -25.07
CA VAL A 29 2.64 -0.36 -24.83
C VAL A 29 2.22 0.94 -25.50
N GLY A 30 1.79 0.91 -26.76
CA GLY A 30 1.34 2.11 -27.49
C GLY A 30 0.12 2.79 -26.83
N VAL A 31 -0.80 2.02 -26.24
CA VAL A 31 -1.91 2.59 -25.47
C VAL A 31 -1.42 3.23 -24.18
N CYS A 32 -0.45 2.61 -23.49
CA CYS A 32 0.15 3.19 -22.28
C CYS A 32 0.90 4.49 -22.59
N ASP A 33 1.66 4.54 -23.69
CA ASP A 33 2.36 5.75 -24.13
C ASP A 33 1.39 6.91 -24.39
N ARG A 34 0.28 6.66 -25.08
CA ARG A 34 -0.77 7.67 -25.28
C ARG A 34 -1.38 8.17 -23.96
N LEU A 35 -1.55 7.27 -22.99
CA LEU A 35 -2.03 7.66 -21.67
C LEU A 35 -1.02 8.54 -20.95
N LEU A 36 0.28 8.23 -21.06
CA LEU A 36 1.35 9.00 -20.45
C LEU A 36 1.46 10.40 -21.08
N GLU A 37 1.46 10.48 -22.42
CA GLU A 37 1.44 11.76 -23.15
C GLU A 37 0.26 12.63 -22.69
N LYS A 38 -0.93 12.05 -22.59
CA LYS A 38 -2.11 12.79 -22.13
C LYS A 38 -2.02 13.20 -20.67
N ALA A 39 -1.45 12.36 -19.80
CA ALA A 39 -1.22 12.68 -18.40
C ALA A 39 -0.24 13.85 -18.22
N GLU A 40 0.81 13.91 -19.04
CA GLU A 40 1.78 15.01 -19.06
C GLU A 40 1.16 16.31 -19.60
N GLU A 41 0.28 16.24 -20.62
CA GLU A 41 -0.48 17.41 -21.11
C GLU A 41 -1.39 18.00 -20.02
N VAL A 42 -2.09 17.14 -19.28
CA VAL A 42 -2.96 17.55 -18.16
C VAL A 42 -2.13 18.08 -16.98
N GLY A 43 -0.90 17.62 -16.81
CA GLY A 43 -0.01 17.99 -15.71
C GLY A 43 -0.44 17.43 -14.35
N ASP A 44 -1.26 16.37 -14.33
CA ASP A 44 -1.72 15.74 -13.10
C ASP A 44 -0.73 14.67 -12.63
N ILE A 45 -0.11 14.90 -11.49
CA ILE A 45 0.93 14.04 -10.90
C ILE A 45 0.42 12.61 -10.68
N ASN A 46 -0.81 12.46 -10.23
CA ASN A 46 -1.39 11.14 -9.96
C ASN A 46 -1.62 10.36 -11.26
N LEU A 47 -2.14 11.02 -12.30
CA LEU A 47 -2.35 10.40 -13.61
C LEU A 47 -1.03 10.02 -14.28
N ILE A 48 0.02 10.83 -14.12
CA ILE A 48 1.37 10.51 -14.61
C ILE A 48 1.91 9.25 -13.92
N GLY A 49 1.84 9.17 -12.58
CA GLY A 49 2.25 7.99 -11.82
C GLY A 49 1.48 6.74 -12.21
N TYR A 50 0.18 6.86 -12.42
CA TYR A 50 -0.69 5.79 -12.91
C TYR A 50 -0.29 5.31 -14.31
N ALA A 51 -0.02 6.22 -15.24
CA ALA A 51 0.40 5.89 -16.59
C ALA A 51 1.75 5.14 -16.59
N TYR A 52 2.72 5.59 -15.82
CA TYR A 52 4.01 4.89 -15.64
C TYR A 52 3.85 3.49 -15.05
N TYR A 53 2.94 3.30 -14.08
CA TYR A 53 2.65 1.98 -13.52
C TYR A 53 2.15 1.01 -14.60
N TYR A 54 1.17 1.42 -15.42
CA TYR A 54 0.65 0.55 -16.48
C TYR A 54 1.62 0.36 -17.63
N LEU A 55 2.48 1.33 -17.91
CA LEU A 55 3.56 1.17 -18.88
C LEU A 55 4.59 0.12 -18.39
N ALA A 56 4.93 0.12 -17.10
CA ALA A 56 5.74 -0.93 -16.49
C ALA A 56 5.04 -2.30 -16.56
N ASP A 57 3.77 -2.40 -16.17
CA ASP A 57 2.98 -3.65 -16.27
C ASP A 57 2.92 -4.20 -17.70
N ALA A 58 2.85 -3.30 -18.71
CA ALA A 58 2.88 -3.68 -20.11
C ALA A 58 4.24 -4.27 -20.54
N TYR A 59 5.35 -3.65 -20.16
CA TYR A 59 6.68 -4.19 -20.45
C TYR A 59 6.95 -5.51 -19.73
N TYR A 60 6.47 -5.66 -18.49
CA TYR A 60 6.52 -6.94 -17.76
C TYR A 60 5.77 -8.05 -18.52
N LYS A 61 4.51 -7.82 -18.87
CA LYS A 61 3.65 -8.81 -19.51
C LYS A 61 4.11 -9.23 -20.89
N LEU A 62 4.63 -8.30 -21.68
CA LEU A 62 5.13 -8.59 -23.02
C LEU A 62 6.57 -9.11 -23.03
N SER A 63 7.24 -9.15 -21.86
CA SER A 63 8.62 -9.64 -21.67
C SER A 63 9.65 -9.04 -22.64
N THR A 64 9.39 -7.83 -23.15
CA THR A 64 10.14 -7.29 -24.29
C THR A 64 11.35 -6.45 -23.91
N GLU A 65 11.30 -5.67 -22.82
CA GLU A 65 12.36 -4.74 -22.46
C GLU A 65 12.47 -4.55 -20.92
N TYR A 66 13.13 -5.47 -20.27
CA TYR A 66 13.33 -5.53 -18.81
C TYR A 66 13.85 -4.21 -18.20
N ARG A 67 14.75 -3.51 -18.90
CA ARG A 67 15.25 -2.22 -18.44
C ARG A 67 14.14 -1.17 -18.37
N LYS A 68 13.28 -1.11 -19.37
CA LYS A 68 12.15 -0.17 -19.41
C LYS A 68 11.10 -0.49 -18.35
N PHE A 69 10.85 -1.77 -18.08
CA PHE A 69 10.00 -2.17 -16.96
C PHE A 69 10.44 -1.49 -15.66
N ASN A 70 11.71 -1.64 -15.29
CA ASN A 70 12.23 -1.12 -14.04
C ASN A 70 12.27 0.41 -13.99
N GLU A 71 12.71 1.06 -15.09
CA GLU A 71 12.77 2.52 -15.19
C GLU A 71 11.37 3.14 -15.01
N ASN A 72 10.35 2.57 -15.65
CA ASN A 72 8.98 3.05 -15.54
C ASN A 72 8.37 2.77 -14.16
N LEU A 73 8.68 1.61 -13.56
CA LEU A 73 8.16 1.27 -12.23
C LEU A 73 8.74 2.19 -11.14
N LEU A 74 10.02 2.56 -11.23
CA LEU A 74 10.63 3.55 -10.33
C LEU A 74 10.02 4.93 -10.49
N LYS A 75 9.79 5.38 -11.74
CA LYS A 75 9.10 6.65 -12.01
C LYS A 75 7.67 6.63 -11.47
N ALA A 76 6.95 5.52 -11.65
CA ALA A 76 5.62 5.37 -11.09
C ALA A 76 5.63 5.62 -9.57
N ILE A 77 6.54 4.98 -8.84
CA ILE A 77 6.65 5.16 -7.37
C ILE A 77 6.95 6.61 -7.02
N GLU A 78 7.87 7.27 -7.74
CA GLU A 78 8.23 8.66 -7.51
C GLU A 78 6.99 9.59 -7.58
N TYR A 79 6.24 9.53 -8.68
CA TYR A 79 5.04 10.35 -8.85
C TYR A 79 3.91 9.97 -7.87
N LEU A 80 3.71 8.68 -7.64
CA LEU A 80 2.66 8.19 -6.73
C LEU A 80 2.95 8.53 -5.25
N GLN A 81 4.22 8.60 -4.84
CA GLN A 81 4.61 9.09 -3.51
C GLN A 81 4.31 10.57 -3.36
N MET A 82 4.54 11.39 -4.39
CA MET A 82 4.26 12.83 -4.36
C MET A 82 2.77 13.14 -4.20
N CYS A 83 1.87 12.29 -4.71
CA CYS A 83 0.42 12.46 -4.57
C CYS A 83 -0.22 11.60 -3.46
N GLY A 84 0.57 10.73 -2.79
CA GLY A 84 0.10 9.88 -1.70
C GLY A 84 -0.81 8.71 -2.13
N ASP A 85 -0.74 8.26 -3.40
CA ASP A 85 -1.53 7.10 -3.87
C ASP A 85 -0.92 5.77 -3.38
N LYS A 86 -1.21 5.43 -2.13
CA LYS A 86 -0.72 4.21 -1.47
C LYS A 86 -1.10 2.94 -2.23
N GLU A 87 -2.29 2.86 -2.81
CA GLU A 87 -2.75 1.65 -3.52
C GLU A 87 -1.84 1.30 -4.69
N HIS A 88 -1.50 2.27 -5.55
CA HIS A 88 -0.64 2.02 -6.69
C HIS A 88 0.82 1.84 -6.29
N ILE A 89 1.28 2.48 -5.20
CA ILE A 89 2.61 2.20 -4.61
C ILE A 89 2.72 0.72 -4.21
N ILE A 90 1.71 0.17 -3.50
CA ILE A 90 1.68 -1.25 -3.13
C ILE A 90 1.71 -2.14 -4.39
N ARG A 91 0.98 -1.77 -5.43
CA ARG A 91 0.99 -2.50 -6.72
C ARG A 91 2.36 -2.47 -7.39
N CYS A 92 3.11 -1.37 -7.30
CA CYS A 92 4.48 -1.28 -7.79
C CYS A 92 5.42 -2.23 -7.04
N TYR A 93 5.38 -2.23 -5.71
CA TYR A 93 6.16 -3.17 -4.90
C TYR A 93 5.77 -4.62 -5.17
N ASN A 94 4.49 -4.88 -5.42
CA ASN A 94 4.01 -6.21 -5.83
C ASN A 94 4.63 -6.67 -7.15
N LEU A 95 4.72 -5.80 -8.15
CA LEU A 95 5.37 -6.13 -9.43
C LEU A 95 6.88 -6.40 -9.27
N PHE A 96 7.59 -5.61 -8.44
CA PHE A 96 8.99 -5.90 -8.13
C PHE A 96 9.16 -7.26 -7.43
N GLY A 97 8.26 -7.59 -6.51
CA GLY A 97 8.28 -8.89 -5.83
C GLY A 97 8.04 -10.06 -6.78
N ILE A 98 7.05 -9.96 -7.66
CA ILE A 98 6.76 -10.98 -8.67
C ILE A 98 7.94 -11.16 -9.63
N ASP A 99 8.54 -10.06 -10.09
CA ASP A 99 9.72 -10.11 -10.95
C ASP A 99 10.91 -10.79 -10.26
N ALA A 100 11.16 -10.48 -9.00
CA ALA A 100 12.19 -11.15 -8.20
C ALA A 100 11.93 -12.67 -8.06
N LEU A 101 10.65 -13.09 -7.88
CA LEU A 101 10.26 -14.50 -7.84
C LEU A 101 10.57 -15.21 -9.16
N ASN A 102 10.21 -14.60 -10.28
CA ASN A 102 10.45 -15.16 -11.61
C ASN A 102 11.96 -15.38 -11.91
N HIS A 103 12.81 -14.60 -11.23
CA HIS A 103 14.26 -14.77 -11.28
C HIS A 103 14.82 -15.71 -10.18
N GLY A 104 13.95 -16.29 -9.35
CA GLY A 104 14.32 -17.19 -8.26
C GLY A 104 14.89 -16.52 -7.01
N ASN A 105 14.69 -15.20 -6.84
CA ASN A 105 15.17 -14.43 -5.70
C ASN A 105 14.08 -14.29 -4.62
N ILE A 106 13.76 -15.41 -3.94
CA ILE A 106 12.64 -15.52 -2.99
C ILE A 106 12.79 -14.50 -1.82
N GLU A 107 13.99 -14.38 -1.26
CA GLU A 107 14.24 -13.48 -0.11
C GLU A 107 13.97 -12.02 -0.48
N LEU A 108 14.39 -11.63 -1.66
CA LEU A 108 14.20 -10.28 -2.16
C LEU A 108 12.74 -10.01 -2.54
N ALA A 109 12.05 -10.99 -3.11
CA ALA A 109 10.62 -10.90 -3.38
C ALA A 109 9.83 -10.66 -2.10
N LEU A 110 10.15 -11.42 -1.04
CA LEU A 110 9.53 -11.25 0.28
C LEU A 110 9.81 -9.86 0.87
N ASP A 111 11.03 -9.35 0.71
CA ASP A 111 11.39 -8.00 1.16
C ASP A 111 10.55 -6.92 0.43
N PHE A 112 10.39 -7.01 -0.90
CA PHE A 112 9.54 -6.10 -1.65
C PHE A 112 8.07 -6.19 -1.21
N PHE A 113 7.53 -7.39 -1.07
CA PHE A 113 6.15 -7.58 -0.63
C PHE A 113 5.91 -6.99 0.76
N LEU A 114 6.77 -7.26 1.74
CA LEU A 114 6.64 -6.76 3.09
C LEU A 114 6.82 -5.24 3.16
N ASN A 115 7.75 -4.66 2.39
CA ASN A 115 7.91 -3.21 2.31
C ASN A 115 6.68 -2.54 1.69
N GLY A 116 6.06 -3.15 0.69
CA GLY A 116 4.85 -2.63 0.05
C GLY A 116 3.66 -2.50 1.00
N ILE A 117 3.56 -3.34 2.03
CA ILE A 117 2.43 -3.35 2.97
C ILE A 117 2.78 -2.89 4.39
N ARG A 118 4.05 -2.52 4.66
CA ARG A 118 4.57 -2.21 6.01
C ARG A 118 3.81 -1.10 6.71
N ASP A 119 3.51 -0.03 5.97
CA ASP A 119 2.92 1.20 6.52
C ASP A 119 1.41 1.30 6.25
N CYS A 120 0.76 0.14 6.04
CA CYS A 120 -0.68 0.07 5.84
C CYS A 120 -1.42 -0.14 7.15
N ASP A 121 -2.13 0.89 7.60
CA ASP A 121 -3.09 0.78 8.69
C ASP A 121 -4.27 -0.12 8.29
N GLU A 122 -5.08 -0.55 9.28
CA GLU A 122 -6.22 -1.43 9.02
C GLU A 122 -7.27 -0.81 8.09
N TYR A 123 -7.36 0.52 8.06
CA TYR A 123 -8.21 1.29 7.13
C TYR A 123 -7.67 1.35 5.70
N ASP A 124 -6.34 1.30 5.53
CA ASP A 124 -5.67 1.32 4.23
C ASP A 124 -5.64 -0.05 3.54
N LYS A 125 -6.05 -1.14 4.23
CA LYS A 125 -6.05 -2.50 3.68
C LYS A 125 -7.12 -2.67 2.61
N ASN A 126 -6.69 -2.50 1.38
CA ASN A 126 -7.47 -2.61 0.14
C ASN A 126 -7.13 -3.89 -0.64
N SER A 127 -7.63 -4.01 -1.88
CA SER A 127 -7.35 -5.15 -2.74
C SER A 127 -5.87 -5.33 -3.07
N ALA A 128 -5.08 -4.24 -3.15
CA ALA A 128 -3.66 -4.32 -3.45
C ALA A 128 -2.88 -5.01 -2.32
N VAL A 129 -3.20 -4.71 -1.06
CA VAL A 129 -2.68 -5.45 0.10
C VAL A 129 -3.05 -6.93 0.01
N GLY A 130 -4.30 -7.23 -0.37
CA GLY A 130 -4.76 -8.61 -0.54
C GLY A 130 -3.96 -9.40 -1.57
N PHE A 131 -3.56 -8.78 -2.70
CA PHE A 131 -2.70 -9.43 -3.70
C PHE A 131 -1.31 -9.74 -3.14
N VAL A 132 -0.71 -8.78 -2.44
CA VAL A 132 0.60 -8.98 -1.81
C VAL A 132 0.55 -10.10 -0.78
N GLU A 133 -0.48 -10.13 0.07
CA GLU A 133 -0.66 -11.22 1.05
C GLU A 133 -0.80 -12.59 0.37
N CYS A 134 -1.56 -12.68 -0.73
CA CYS A 134 -1.66 -13.92 -1.51
C CYS A 134 -0.29 -14.35 -2.07
N ASN A 135 0.51 -13.41 -2.60
CA ASN A 135 1.84 -13.71 -3.12
C ASN A 135 2.82 -14.15 -2.02
N ILE A 136 2.76 -13.53 -0.84
CA ILE A 136 3.50 -14.02 0.34
C ILE A 136 3.04 -15.44 0.70
N GLY A 137 1.74 -15.70 0.66
CA GLY A 137 1.19 -17.04 0.89
C GLY A 137 1.74 -18.08 -0.09
N LEU A 138 1.88 -17.74 -1.39
CA LEU A 138 2.47 -18.65 -2.38
C LEU A 138 3.96 -18.93 -2.12
N ILE A 139 4.72 -17.96 -1.62
CA ILE A 139 6.10 -18.19 -1.17
C ILE A 139 6.13 -19.26 -0.05
N TYR A 140 5.28 -19.09 0.97
CA TYR A 140 5.21 -20.08 2.06
C TYR A 140 4.74 -21.45 1.58
N TYR A 141 3.83 -21.50 0.59
CA TYR A 141 3.42 -22.73 -0.06
C TYR A 141 4.60 -23.46 -0.73
N ASP A 142 5.43 -22.73 -1.48
CA ASP A 142 6.57 -23.31 -2.21
C ASP A 142 7.69 -23.81 -1.28
N VAL A 143 7.85 -23.20 -0.10
CA VAL A 143 8.81 -23.67 0.92
C VAL A 143 8.22 -24.78 1.83
N GLY A 144 6.94 -25.14 1.66
CA GLY A 144 6.29 -26.23 2.39
C GLY A 144 5.62 -25.84 3.71
N GLU A 145 5.59 -24.55 4.06
CA GLU A 145 4.94 -23.99 5.26
C GLU A 145 3.43 -23.76 4.99
N ILE A 146 2.68 -24.85 4.76
CA ILE A 146 1.33 -24.80 4.17
C ILE A 146 0.29 -24.10 5.08
N GLU A 147 0.40 -24.23 6.40
CA GLU A 147 -0.52 -23.57 7.34
C GLU A 147 -0.31 -22.06 7.35
N THR A 148 0.95 -21.61 7.29
CA THR A 148 1.31 -20.21 7.14
C THR A 148 0.83 -19.66 5.80
N ALA A 149 1.04 -20.39 4.71
CA ALA A 149 0.53 -20.07 3.37
C ALA A 149 -0.98 -19.83 3.38
N LEU A 150 -1.73 -20.78 3.96
CA LEU A 150 -3.19 -20.71 4.06
C LEU A 150 -3.65 -19.48 4.85
N SER A 151 -2.95 -19.12 5.94
CA SER A 151 -3.27 -17.94 6.74
C SER A 151 -3.14 -16.65 5.94
N TYR A 152 -2.04 -16.49 5.17
CA TYR A 152 -1.83 -15.33 4.30
C TYR A 152 -2.85 -15.27 3.16
N ILE A 153 -3.15 -16.38 2.49
CA ILE A 153 -4.15 -16.46 1.41
C ILE A 153 -5.53 -16.07 1.92
N GLN A 154 -5.92 -16.55 3.11
CA GLN A 154 -7.20 -16.20 3.73
C GLN A 154 -7.27 -14.72 4.15
N SER A 155 -6.18 -14.15 4.62
CA SER A 155 -6.09 -12.72 4.91
C SER A 155 -6.23 -11.90 3.62
N GLY A 156 -5.49 -12.26 2.58
CA GLY A 156 -5.57 -11.62 1.26
C GLY A 156 -6.98 -11.67 0.67
N TYR A 157 -7.63 -12.81 0.76
CA TYR A 157 -9.03 -12.97 0.32
C TYR A 157 -9.99 -12.00 1.05
N LYS A 158 -9.82 -11.78 2.37
CA LYS A 158 -10.65 -10.82 3.12
C LYS A 158 -10.49 -9.40 2.59
N HIS A 159 -9.29 -8.99 2.20
CA HIS A 159 -9.02 -7.65 1.65
C HIS A 159 -9.54 -7.52 0.22
N ILE A 160 -9.30 -8.51 -0.65
CA ILE A 160 -9.80 -8.53 -2.03
C ILE A 160 -11.33 -8.39 -2.07
N ARG A 161 -12.06 -9.02 -1.15
CA ARG A 161 -13.53 -8.95 -1.09
C ARG A 161 -14.10 -7.56 -0.79
N LYS A 162 -13.31 -6.64 -0.26
CA LYS A 162 -13.78 -5.28 0.05
C LYS A 162 -14.04 -4.45 -1.21
N ASN A 163 -13.27 -4.67 -2.29
CA ASN A 163 -13.38 -3.91 -3.53
C ASN A 163 -14.10 -4.71 -4.63
N LYS A 164 -15.43 -4.71 -4.61
CA LYS A 164 -16.26 -5.40 -5.61
C LYS A 164 -16.34 -4.69 -6.96
N GLU A 165 -15.89 -3.45 -7.03
CA GLU A 165 -15.88 -2.63 -8.24
C GLU A 165 -14.63 -2.85 -9.09
N ASP A 166 -13.62 -3.57 -8.58
CA ASP A 166 -12.44 -3.95 -9.34
C ASP A 166 -12.85 -4.83 -10.54
N SER A 167 -12.38 -4.46 -11.73
CA SER A 167 -12.68 -5.18 -12.98
C SER A 167 -12.25 -6.65 -12.96
N LEU A 168 -11.25 -6.99 -12.14
CA LEU A 168 -10.72 -8.34 -11.95
C LEU A 168 -11.22 -9.00 -10.65
N TYR A 169 -12.20 -8.42 -9.96
CA TYR A 169 -12.70 -8.92 -8.68
C TYR A 169 -13.01 -10.42 -8.70
N TYR A 170 -13.79 -10.85 -9.68
CA TYR A 170 -14.21 -12.26 -9.78
C TYR A 170 -13.05 -13.20 -10.10
N LEU A 171 -12.11 -12.78 -10.95
CA LEU A 171 -10.90 -13.54 -11.21
C LEU A 171 -10.08 -13.70 -9.93
N ASN A 172 -9.83 -12.62 -9.22
CA ASN A 172 -9.02 -12.64 -8.00
C ASN A 172 -9.66 -13.50 -6.89
N VAL A 173 -10.99 -13.44 -6.74
CA VAL A 173 -11.73 -14.31 -5.82
C VAL A 173 -11.63 -15.78 -6.23
N LEU A 174 -11.70 -16.07 -7.53
CA LEU A 174 -11.53 -17.44 -8.07
C LEU A 174 -10.14 -17.99 -7.76
N LEU A 175 -9.09 -17.19 -8.01
CA LEU A 175 -7.70 -17.57 -7.72
C LEU A 175 -7.46 -17.79 -6.21
N CYS A 176 -8.07 -16.99 -5.34
CA CYS A 176 -8.00 -17.24 -3.89
C CYS A 176 -8.59 -18.60 -3.51
N TYR A 177 -9.74 -18.99 -4.07
CA TYR A 177 -10.30 -20.31 -3.81
C TYR A 177 -9.44 -21.44 -4.36
N CYS A 178 -8.77 -21.22 -5.50
CA CYS A 178 -7.82 -22.19 -6.03
C CYS A 178 -6.62 -22.36 -5.11
N ASN A 179 -6.00 -21.27 -4.69
CA ASN A 179 -4.84 -21.29 -3.78
C ASN A 179 -5.19 -21.92 -2.41
N GLU A 180 -6.38 -21.62 -1.86
CA GLU A 180 -6.86 -22.31 -0.64
C GLU A 180 -7.03 -23.82 -0.88
N ALA A 181 -7.60 -24.22 -2.01
CA ALA A 181 -7.79 -25.62 -2.34
C ALA A 181 -6.45 -26.37 -2.47
N GLU A 182 -5.44 -25.76 -3.07
CA GLU A 182 -4.09 -26.30 -3.14
C GLU A 182 -3.51 -26.58 -1.75
N CYS A 183 -3.61 -25.59 -0.84
CA CYS A 183 -3.18 -25.77 0.55
C CYS A 183 -3.93 -26.93 1.22
N TYR A 184 -5.25 -27.01 1.04
CA TYR A 184 -6.06 -28.08 1.65
C TYR A 184 -5.79 -29.46 1.05
N ILE A 185 -5.41 -29.55 -0.23
CA ILE A 185 -4.97 -30.80 -0.86
C ILE A 185 -3.68 -31.30 -0.19
N LEU A 186 -2.71 -30.42 0.05
CA LEU A 186 -1.45 -30.79 0.70
C LEU A 186 -1.61 -31.11 2.20
N LEU A 187 -2.57 -30.45 2.89
CA LEU A 187 -2.90 -30.71 4.29
C LEU A 187 -3.80 -31.94 4.50
N ASP A 188 -4.15 -32.66 3.44
CA ASP A 188 -5.08 -33.81 3.46
C ASP A 188 -6.42 -33.50 4.14
N LYS A 189 -7.04 -32.34 3.76
CA LYS A 189 -8.33 -31.86 4.29
C LYS A 189 -9.45 -31.93 3.23
N PRO A 190 -9.95 -33.12 2.86
CA PRO A 190 -10.87 -33.31 1.74
C PRO A 190 -12.19 -32.53 1.88
N GLU A 191 -12.74 -32.38 3.07
CA GLU A 191 -13.96 -31.58 3.27
C GLU A 191 -13.76 -30.09 2.98
N SER A 192 -12.56 -29.55 3.22
CA SER A 192 -12.22 -28.16 2.88
C SER A 192 -11.99 -28.01 1.37
N VAL A 193 -11.33 -28.97 0.74
CA VAL A 193 -11.19 -29.05 -0.73
C VAL A 193 -12.58 -29.02 -1.39
N LYS A 194 -13.51 -29.85 -0.90
CA LYS A 194 -14.90 -29.88 -1.39
C LYS A 194 -15.59 -28.50 -1.29
N LYS A 195 -15.39 -27.78 -0.18
CA LYS A 195 -15.95 -26.43 -0.03
C LYS A 195 -15.40 -25.46 -1.06
N CYS A 196 -14.08 -25.48 -1.32
CA CYS A 196 -13.46 -24.63 -2.34
C CYS A 196 -13.98 -24.96 -3.74
N LEU A 197 -14.06 -26.25 -4.12
CA LEU A 197 -14.58 -26.66 -5.42
C LEU A 197 -16.07 -26.25 -5.59
N LEU A 198 -16.88 -26.31 -4.54
CA LEU A 198 -18.27 -25.82 -4.57
C LEU A 198 -18.33 -24.30 -4.73
N ALA A 199 -17.42 -23.55 -4.10
CA ALA A 199 -17.34 -22.10 -4.27
C ALA A 199 -16.93 -21.72 -5.71
N ILE A 200 -15.94 -22.42 -6.30
CA ILE A 200 -15.55 -22.27 -7.71
C ILE A 200 -16.74 -22.56 -8.64
N LYS A 201 -17.48 -23.66 -8.39
CA LYS A 201 -18.67 -24.00 -9.18
C LYS A 201 -19.79 -22.95 -9.08
N ARG A 202 -19.98 -22.34 -7.91
CA ARG A 202 -20.94 -21.22 -7.74
C ARG A 202 -20.53 -19.99 -8.53
N LEU A 203 -19.24 -19.64 -8.55
CA LEU A 203 -18.72 -18.56 -9.40
C LEU A 203 -18.95 -18.85 -10.89
N GLU A 204 -18.73 -20.07 -11.34
CA GLU A 204 -18.97 -20.49 -12.73
C GLU A 204 -20.43 -20.35 -13.16
N SER A 205 -21.36 -20.45 -12.20
CA SER A 205 -22.81 -20.30 -12.44
C SER A 205 -23.27 -18.84 -12.34
N ASP A 206 -22.39 -17.89 -11.98
CA ASP A 206 -22.74 -16.46 -11.87
C ASP A 206 -22.56 -15.77 -13.23
N PRO A 207 -23.60 -15.20 -13.84
CA PRO A 207 -23.53 -14.59 -15.18
C PRO A 207 -22.63 -13.36 -15.27
N ARG A 208 -22.19 -12.80 -14.13
CA ARG A 208 -21.24 -11.68 -14.06
C ARG A 208 -19.79 -12.12 -14.24
N VAL A 209 -19.51 -13.41 -14.10
CA VAL A 209 -18.16 -13.98 -14.17
C VAL A 209 -17.89 -14.41 -15.61
N LYS A 210 -16.75 -14.00 -16.16
CA LYS A 210 -16.36 -14.40 -17.51
C LYS A 210 -16.05 -15.91 -17.55
N SER A 211 -16.62 -16.59 -18.57
CA SER A 211 -16.43 -18.04 -18.76
C SER A 211 -14.96 -18.41 -18.96
N ASP A 212 -14.18 -17.53 -19.58
CA ASP A 212 -12.78 -17.77 -19.93
C ASP A 212 -11.88 -17.93 -18.68
N TYR A 213 -12.28 -17.33 -17.54
CA TYR A 213 -11.55 -17.50 -16.27
C TYR A 213 -11.48 -18.97 -15.81
N PHE A 214 -12.45 -19.81 -16.20
CA PHE A 214 -12.48 -21.22 -15.83
C PHE A 214 -11.68 -22.12 -16.77
N GLN A 215 -11.07 -21.55 -17.81
CA GLN A 215 -10.10 -22.21 -18.68
C GLN A 215 -8.64 -21.95 -18.23
N ASP A 216 -8.44 -21.17 -17.18
CA ASP A 216 -7.14 -20.91 -16.59
C ASP A 216 -6.49 -22.23 -16.09
N ILE A 217 -5.16 -22.37 -16.29
CA ILE A 217 -4.41 -23.58 -15.98
C ILE A 217 -4.49 -23.93 -14.50
N LEU A 218 -4.34 -22.93 -13.60
CA LEU A 218 -4.48 -23.14 -12.15
C LEU A 218 -5.88 -23.67 -11.80
N VAL A 219 -6.93 -23.08 -12.39
CA VAL A 219 -8.31 -23.48 -12.11
C VAL A 219 -8.57 -24.93 -12.56
N LEU A 220 -8.09 -25.29 -13.74
CA LEU A 220 -8.24 -26.64 -14.28
C LEU A 220 -7.43 -27.65 -13.45
N ASP A 221 -6.19 -27.34 -13.08
CA ASP A 221 -5.34 -28.16 -12.24
C ASP A 221 -5.95 -28.41 -10.86
N VAL A 222 -6.42 -27.36 -10.20
CA VAL A 222 -7.07 -27.48 -8.88
C VAL A 222 -8.35 -28.31 -8.95
N ARG A 223 -9.16 -28.16 -10.00
CA ARG A 223 -10.34 -29.01 -10.20
C ARG A 223 -9.96 -30.46 -10.47
N MET A 224 -8.93 -30.69 -11.26
CA MET A 224 -8.40 -32.02 -11.52
C MET A 224 -7.93 -32.67 -10.21
N ARG A 225 -6.99 -32.08 -9.52
CA ARG A 225 -6.41 -32.63 -8.28
C ARG A 225 -7.44 -32.75 -7.15
N GLY A 226 -8.27 -31.75 -6.98
CA GLY A 226 -9.32 -31.77 -5.95
C GLY A 226 -10.34 -32.88 -6.15
N ASN A 227 -10.79 -33.14 -7.39
CA ASN A 227 -11.71 -34.24 -7.66
C ASN A 227 -11.04 -35.62 -7.50
N TYR A 228 -9.75 -35.73 -7.82
CA TYR A 228 -9.00 -36.96 -7.53
C TYR A 228 -8.96 -37.27 -6.03
N VAL A 229 -8.63 -36.27 -5.19
CA VAL A 229 -8.60 -36.41 -3.71
C VAL A 229 -9.97 -36.78 -3.15
N LEU A 230 -11.05 -36.27 -3.75
CA LEU A 230 -12.42 -36.60 -3.35
C LEU A 230 -12.94 -37.96 -3.91
N GLY A 231 -12.16 -38.64 -4.74
CA GLY A 231 -12.59 -39.88 -5.38
C GLY A 231 -13.59 -39.70 -6.53
N ASN A 232 -13.82 -38.49 -7.00
CA ASN A 232 -14.73 -38.14 -8.10
C ASN A 232 -14.03 -38.40 -9.45
N MET A 233 -13.82 -39.64 -9.83
CA MET A 233 -12.97 -39.99 -10.96
C MET A 233 -13.48 -39.50 -12.32
N GLU A 234 -14.79 -39.40 -12.52
CA GLU A 234 -15.38 -38.85 -13.75
C GLU A 234 -15.03 -37.35 -13.95
N GLU A 235 -15.23 -36.54 -12.93
CA GLU A 235 -14.86 -35.13 -12.97
C GLU A 235 -13.34 -34.92 -13.03
N TYR A 236 -12.56 -35.76 -12.33
CA TYR A 236 -11.10 -35.78 -12.46
C TYR A 236 -10.69 -35.96 -13.92
N GLN A 237 -11.21 -36.97 -14.60
CA GLN A 237 -10.84 -37.28 -15.99
C GLN A 237 -11.21 -36.15 -16.93
N LYS A 238 -12.41 -35.58 -16.78
CA LYS A 238 -12.87 -34.42 -17.54
C LYS A 238 -11.90 -33.24 -17.42
N TYR A 239 -11.50 -32.88 -16.19
CA TYR A 239 -10.60 -31.72 -15.99
C TYR A 239 -9.16 -32.03 -16.40
N ALA A 240 -8.69 -33.28 -16.29
CA ALA A 240 -7.41 -33.70 -16.83
C ALA A 240 -7.35 -33.54 -18.36
N GLU A 241 -8.39 -33.97 -19.09
CA GLU A 241 -8.49 -33.81 -20.54
C GLU A 241 -8.57 -32.34 -20.95
N LEU A 242 -9.33 -31.51 -20.22
CA LEU A 242 -9.40 -30.07 -20.46
C LEU A 242 -8.06 -29.41 -20.25
N LEU A 243 -7.36 -29.70 -19.15
CA LEU A 243 -6.03 -29.15 -18.84
C LEU A 243 -5.02 -29.50 -19.94
N LEU A 244 -4.94 -30.78 -20.35
CA LEU A 244 -4.05 -31.21 -21.43
C LEU A 244 -4.35 -30.48 -22.74
N LYS A 245 -5.63 -30.35 -23.08
CA LYS A 245 -6.07 -29.63 -24.28
C LYS A 245 -5.70 -28.13 -24.21
N THR A 246 -5.88 -27.51 -23.06
CA THR A 246 -5.54 -26.08 -22.85
C THR A 246 -4.05 -25.85 -23.01
N ILE A 247 -3.20 -26.71 -22.44
CA ILE A 247 -1.74 -26.63 -22.56
C ILE A 247 -1.27 -26.79 -24.02
N GLN A 248 -2.02 -27.51 -24.84
CA GLN A 248 -1.69 -27.71 -26.26
C GLN A 248 -2.04 -26.49 -27.15
N THR A 249 -2.83 -25.55 -26.67
CA THR A 249 -3.21 -24.37 -27.44
C THR A 249 -2.20 -23.24 -27.23
N GLU A 250 -1.54 -22.74 -28.27
CA GLU A 250 -0.43 -21.76 -28.21
C GLU A 250 -0.76 -20.43 -27.51
N ASN A 251 -2.04 -20.12 -27.27
CA ASN A 251 -2.48 -18.82 -26.76
C ASN A 251 -2.52 -18.71 -25.23
N PHE A 252 -2.21 -19.75 -24.47
CA PHE A 252 -2.34 -19.77 -23.00
C PHE A 252 -1.02 -19.68 -22.23
N PHE A 253 0.11 -19.55 -22.92
CA PHE A 253 1.42 -19.52 -22.29
C PHE A 253 1.78 -18.09 -21.86
N SER A 254 1.68 -17.82 -20.56
CA SER A 254 2.37 -16.70 -19.92
C SER A 254 3.43 -17.22 -18.96
N VAL A 255 4.40 -16.39 -18.63
CA VAL A 255 5.41 -16.70 -17.60
C VAL A 255 4.72 -17.09 -16.28
N ASP A 256 3.59 -16.45 -15.99
CA ASP A 256 2.81 -16.67 -14.76
C ASP A 256 2.22 -18.07 -14.62
N ASN A 257 1.97 -18.79 -15.74
CA ASN A 257 1.33 -20.13 -15.74
C ASN A 257 2.33 -21.30 -15.67
N ILE A 258 3.63 -21.01 -15.76
CA ILE A 258 4.65 -22.08 -15.84
C ILE A 258 4.70 -22.91 -14.56
N ASP A 259 4.62 -22.27 -13.41
CA ASP A 259 4.65 -22.97 -12.12
C ASP A 259 3.42 -23.84 -11.90
N ASP A 260 2.24 -23.42 -12.41
CA ASP A 260 1.02 -24.21 -12.36
C ASP A 260 1.14 -25.49 -13.20
N ILE A 261 1.74 -25.38 -14.40
CA ILE A 261 2.03 -26.54 -15.25
C ILE A 261 2.98 -27.50 -14.54
N TYR A 262 4.02 -26.98 -13.87
CA TYR A 262 4.96 -27.84 -13.15
C TYR A 262 4.30 -28.51 -11.94
N ARG A 263 3.38 -27.86 -11.25
CA ARG A 263 2.58 -28.47 -10.17
C ARG A 263 1.70 -29.59 -10.71
N ALA A 264 1.01 -29.36 -11.83
CA ALA A 264 0.22 -30.39 -12.49
C ALA A 264 1.07 -31.59 -12.91
N CYS A 265 2.24 -31.36 -13.53
CA CYS A 265 3.17 -32.45 -13.93
C CYS A 265 3.60 -33.29 -12.73
N ARG A 266 4.00 -32.68 -11.61
CA ARG A 266 4.40 -33.40 -10.39
C ARG A 266 3.26 -34.26 -9.85
N PHE A 267 2.03 -33.71 -9.85
CA PHE A 267 0.87 -34.48 -9.42
C PHE A 267 0.59 -35.67 -10.34
N LEU A 268 0.61 -35.50 -11.67
CA LEU A 268 0.40 -36.55 -12.65
C LEU A 268 1.47 -37.65 -12.54
N MET A 269 2.74 -37.27 -12.34
CA MET A 269 3.81 -38.25 -12.07
C MET A 269 3.54 -39.03 -10.79
N LYS A 270 3.09 -38.39 -9.71
CA LYS A 270 2.79 -39.02 -8.41
C LYS A 270 1.69 -40.08 -8.52
N ILE A 271 0.71 -39.90 -9.40
CA ILE A 271 -0.40 -40.83 -9.61
C ILE A 271 -0.13 -41.83 -10.77
N GLY A 272 1.09 -41.83 -11.34
CA GLY A 272 1.53 -42.79 -12.36
C GLY A 272 1.12 -42.44 -13.80
N ARG A 273 0.61 -41.22 -14.06
CA ARG A 273 0.24 -40.72 -15.40
C ARG A 273 1.42 -40.09 -16.11
N VAL A 274 2.47 -40.86 -16.29
CA VAL A 274 3.78 -40.37 -16.75
C VAL A 274 3.76 -40.00 -18.24
N ASP A 275 2.94 -40.68 -19.06
CA ASP A 275 2.86 -40.42 -20.50
C ASP A 275 2.21 -39.06 -20.80
N GLU A 276 1.19 -38.63 -20.04
CA GLU A 276 0.61 -37.30 -20.17
C GLU A 276 1.63 -36.21 -19.82
N VAL A 277 2.48 -36.46 -18.83
CA VAL A 277 3.55 -35.50 -18.49
C VAL A 277 4.56 -35.38 -19.62
N GLU A 278 4.89 -36.48 -20.30
CA GLU A 278 5.76 -36.44 -21.47
C GLU A 278 5.14 -35.62 -22.61
N ASP A 279 3.84 -35.73 -22.83
CA ASP A 279 3.12 -34.96 -23.83
C ASP A 279 3.11 -33.44 -23.45
N ILE A 280 2.86 -33.10 -22.17
CA ILE A 280 2.97 -31.73 -21.69
C ILE A 280 4.38 -31.20 -21.95
N VAL A 281 5.41 -31.90 -21.52
CA VAL A 281 6.82 -31.50 -21.66
C VAL A 281 7.15 -31.20 -23.13
N LYS A 282 6.76 -32.08 -24.06
CA LYS A 282 6.99 -31.87 -25.50
C LYS A 282 6.27 -30.61 -26.04
N ASN A 283 5.03 -30.39 -25.60
CA ASN A 283 4.23 -29.25 -26.07
C ASN A 283 4.78 -27.91 -25.59
N VAL A 284 5.31 -27.82 -24.36
CA VAL A 284 5.81 -26.58 -23.80
C VAL A 284 7.26 -26.27 -24.16
N GLU A 285 8.00 -27.23 -24.75
CA GLU A 285 9.45 -27.10 -24.98
C GLU A 285 9.83 -25.92 -25.85
N ALA A 286 9.09 -25.66 -26.92
CA ALA A 286 9.35 -24.54 -27.82
C ALA A 286 9.18 -23.18 -27.10
N THR A 287 8.14 -23.05 -26.29
CA THR A 287 7.83 -21.84 -25.53
C THR A 287 8.86 -21.61 -24.44
N ILE A 288 9.19 -22.65 -23.64
CA ILE A 288 10.23 -22.55 -22.59
C ILE A 288 11.58 -22.20 -23.19
N SER A 289 11.91 -22.73 -24.37
CA SER A 289 13.15 -22.42 -25.07
C SER A 289 13.24 -20.96 -25.54
N SER A 290 12.11 -20.28 -25.74
CA SER A 290 12.07 -18.86 -26.09
C SER A 290 12.24 -17.91 -24.87
N ILE A 291 12.00 -18.40 -23.66
CA ILE A 291 12.11 -17.61 -22.43
C ILE A 291 13.59 -17.37 -22.10
N SER A 292 13.98 -16.15 -21.79
CA SER A 292 15.36 -15.78 -21.43
C SER A 292 15.71 -16.06 -19.97
N ILE A 293 14.72 -16.33 -19.08
CA ILE A 293 14.90 -16.47 -17.64
C ILE A 293 15.43 -17.86 -17.28
N ALA A 294 16.68 -17.93 -16.82
CA ALA A 294 17.36 -19.20 -16.53
C ALA A 294 16.69 -20.00 -15.41
N TYR A 295 16.09 -19.34 -14.41
CA TYR A 295 15.35 -20.02 -13.33
C TYR A 295 14.19 -20.87 -13.87
N LEU A 296 13.38 -20.33 -14.76
CA LEU A 296 12.23 -21.06 -15.34
C LEU A 296 12.68 -22.24 -16.20
N ARG A 297 13.71 -22.05 -17.01
CA ARG A 297 14.32 -23.15 -17.79
C ARG A 297 14.88 -24.25 -16.89
N LYS A 298 15.50 -23.88 -15.77
CA LYS A 298 15.99 -24.84 -14.77
C LYS A 298 14.86 -25.66 -14.17
N GLN A 299 13.73 -25.03 -13.79
CA GLN A 299 12.56 -25.74 -13.27
C GLN A 299 12.00 -26.74 -14.30
N TYR A 300 11.95 -26.34 -15.58
CA TYR A 300 11.57 -27.24 -16.66
C TYR A 300 12.51 -28.43 -16.79
N ALA A 301 13.81 -28.20 -16.81
CA ALA A 301 14.79 -29.29 -16.86
C ALA A 301 14.67 -30.23 -15.65
N LYS A 302 14.33 -29.72 -14.47
CA LYS A 302 14.06 -30.52 -13.27
C LYS A 302 12.87 -31.47 -13.48
N ILE A 303 11.77 -31.00 -14.07
CA ILE A 303 10.62 -31.85 -14.41
C ILE A 303 11.03 -32.94 -15.40
N LYS A 304 11.83 -32.62 -16.41
CA LYS A 304 12.38 -33.62 -17.35
C LYS A 304 13.24 -34.68 -16.64
N CYS A 305 14.09 -34.29 -15.68
CA CYS A 305 14.89 -35.21 -14.88
C CYS A 305 13.99 -36.16 -14.07
N GLU A 306 12.95 -35.69 -13.43
CA GLU A 306 11.99 -36.48 -12.66
C GLU A 306 11.21 -37.45 -13.59
N LEU A 307 10.71 -36.95 -14.71
CA LEU A 307 9.97 -37.71 -15.73
C LEU A 307 10.77 -38.87 -16.27
N TYR A 308 11.97 -38.59 -16.81
CA TYR A 308 12.77 -39.64 -17.46
C TYR A 308 13.42 -40.62 -16.46
N SER A 309 13.55 -40.19 -15.19
CA SER A 309 13.91 -41.12 -14.10
C SER A 309 12.80 -42.13 -13.83
N LEU A 310 11.53 -41.68 -13.82
CA LEU A 310 10.38 -42.58 -13.65
C LEU A 310 10.17 -43.52 -14.86
N LYS A 311 10.46 -43.05 -16.07
CA LYS A 311 10.39 -43.84 -17.30
C LYS A 311 11.56 -44.80 -17.47
N ASN A 312 12.61 -44.71 -16.65
CA ASN A 312 13.87 -45.45 -16.80
C ASN A 312 14.52 -45.24 -18.19
N ASP A 313 14.33 -44.06 -18.78
CA ASP A 313 14.98 -43.64 -20.04
C ASP A 313 16.31 -42.97 -19.72
N ASP A 314 17.37 -43.73 -19.67
CA ASP A 314 18.69 -43.24 -19.26
C ASP A 314 19.28 -42.22 -20.26
N GLU A 315 18.95 -42.30 -21.56
CA GLU A 315 19.43 -41.37 -22.56
C GLU A 315 18.78 -39.99 -22.36
N GLN A 316 17.46 -39.91 -22.27
CA GLN A 316 16.75 -38.64 -22.06
C GLN A 316 17.01 -38.07 -20.66
N LYS A 317 17.13 -38.93 -19.66
CA LYS A 317 17.49 -38.53 -18.31
C LYS A 317 18.87 -37.85 -18.28
N TYR A 318 19.89 -38.42 -18.97
CA TYR A 318 21.21 -37.79 -19.03
C TYR A 318 21.14 -36.39 -19.68
N LYS A 319 20.44 -36.26 -20.81
CA LYS A 319 20.23 -34.96 -21.47
C LYS A 319 19.55 -33.94 -20.55
N ALA A 320 18.53 -34.38 -19.82
CA ALA A 320 17.81 -33.52 -18.88
C ALA A 320 18.71 -33.04 -17.71
N TYR A 321 19.60 -33.89 -17.19
CA TYR A 321 20.57 -33.51 -16.17
C TYR A 321 21.61 -32.50 -16.71
N GLU A 322 22.05 -32.67 -17.96
CA GLU A 322 22.96 -31.74 -18.62
C GLU A 322 22.32 -30.36 -18.82
N GLU A 323 21.04 -30.29 -19.24
CA GLU A 323 20.25 -29.08 -19.32
C GLU A 323 20.08 -28.46 -17.93
N PHE A 324 19.71 -29.23 -16.91
CA PHE A 324 19.53 -28.75 -15.54
C PHE A 324 20.82 -28.13 -14.99
N TYR A 325 21.97 -28.79 -15.23
CA TYR A 325 23.27 -28.23 -14.83
C TYR A 325 23.56 -26.92 -15.56
N THR A 326 23.36 -26.90 -16.87
CA THR A 326 23.59 -25.70 -17.71
C THR A 326 22.75 -24.52 -17.23
N TYR A 327 21.45 -24.73 -17.00
CA TYR A 327 20.57 -23.67 -16.52
C TYR A 327 20.81 -23.32 -15.05
N SER A 328 21.29 -24.24 -14.22
CA SER A 328 21.71 -23.92 -12.86
C SER A 328 22.91 -22.96 -12.84
N MET A 329 23.91 -23.20 -13.70
CA MET A 329 25.06 -22.31 -13.85
C MET A 329 24.66 -20.95 -14.44
N ALA A 330 23.72 -20.93 -15.40
CA ALA A 330 23.20 -19.69 -15.95
C ALA A 330 22.43 -18.88 -14.89
N GLN A 331 21.58 -19.53 -14.08
CA GLN A 331 20.85 -18.87 -12.99
C GLN A 331 21.79 -18.30 -11.93
N GLU A 332 22.87 -19.03 -11.57
CA GLU A 332 23.86 -18.52 -10.62
C GLU A 332 24.52 -17.24 -11.14
N LYS A 333 24.90 -17.22 -12.43
CA LYS A 333 25.48 -16.06 -13.08
C LYS A 333 24.48 -14.87 -13.17
N GLU A 334 23.25 -15.14 -13.55
CA GLU A 334 22.17 -14.14 -13.57
C GLU A 334 21.85 -13.65 -12.15
N GLY A 335 21.86 -14.54 -11.17
CA GLY A 335 21.58 -14.23 -9.77
C GLY A 335 22.53 -13.16 -9.20
N ILE A 336 23.82 -13.21 -9.55
CA ILE A 336 24.79 -12.18 -9.12
C ILE A 336 24.48 -10.83 -9.76
N ALA A 337 24.13 -10.80 -11.04
CA ALA A 337 23.80 -9.57 -11.75
C ALA A 337 22.46 -9.00 -11.23
N ASN A 338 21.46 -9.85 -11.06
CA ASN A 338 20.15 -9.49 -10.53
C ASN A 338 20.24 -9.02 -9.08
N TYR A 339 21.04 -9.67 -8.24
CA TYR A 339 21.24 -9.24 -6.85
C TYR A 339 21.78 -7.81 -6.77
N ARG A 340 22.79 -7.47 -7.56
CA ARG A 340 23.33 -6.10 -7.63
C ARG A 340 22.26 -5.13 -8.10
N PHE A 341 21.59 -5.46 -9.18
CA PHE A 341 20.55 -4.60 -9.77
C PHE A 341 19.40 -4.33 -8.78
N PHE A 342 18.90 -5.36 -8.10
CA PHE A 342 17.84 -5.19 -7.11
C PHE A 342 18.32 -4.47 -5.84
N THR A 343 19.59 -4.64 -5.46
CA THR A 343 20.19 -3.86 -4.36
C THR A 343 20.20 -2.37 -4.71
N ASP A 344 20.61 -2.03 -5.94
CA ASP A 344 20.60 -0.65 -6.43
C ASP A 344 19.18 -0.05 -6.45
N ILE A 345 18.15 -0.84 -6.86
CA ILE A 345 16.76 -0.43 -6.81
C ILE A 345 16.32 -0.16 -5.35
N ARG A 346 16.63 -1.07 -4.44
CA ARG A 346 16.28 -0.93 -3.03
C ARG A 346 16.93 0.30 -2.39
N GLU A 347 18.19 0.55 -2.67
CA GLU A 347 18.89 1.75 -2.21
C GLU A 347 18.21 3.00 -2.73
N LYS A 348 17.86 3.04 -4.02
CA LYS A 348 17.17 4.15 -4.65
C LYS A 348 15.77 4.38 -4.06
N LEU A 349 14.99 3.33 -3.84
CA LEU A 349 13.68 3.43 -3.18
C LEU A 349 13.81 3.98 -1.75
N SER A 350 14.81 3.50 -0.99
CA SER A 350 15.08 3.98 0.37
C SER A 350 15.54 5.46 0.39
N GLU A 351 16.30 5.89 -0.61
CA GLU A 351 16.71 7.28 -0.78
C GLU A 351 15.50 8.17 -1.08
N MET A 352 14.67 7.78 -2.05
CA MET A 352 13.43 8.50 -2.41
C MET A 352 12.47 8.61 -1.20
N GLU A 353 12.32 7.55 -0.41
CA GLU A 353 11.51 7.56 0.81
C GLU A 353 12.03 8.58 1.83
N ARG A 354 13.36 8.60 2.07
CA ARG A 354 14.00 9.59 2.96
C ARG A 354 13.81 11.02 2.49
N GLU A 355 13.99 11.25 1.20
CA GLU A 355 13.78 12.57 0.60
C GLU A 355 12.32 13.02 0.74
N ASN A 356 11.37 12.13 0.48
CA ASN A 356 9.95 12.44 0.64
C ASN A 356 9.58 12.77 2.09
N ILE A 357 10.06 11.98 3.05
CA ILE A 357 9.87 12.27 4.49
C ILE A 357 10.48 13.63 4.85
N ALA A 358 11.67 13.95 4.33
CA ALA A 358 12.31 15.24 4.58
C ALA A 358 11.52 16.41 3.98
N LEU A 359 10.98 16.24 2.77
CA LEU A 359 10.15 17.25 2.09
C LEU A 359 8.82 17.48 2.84
N LEU A 360 8.14 16.40 3.23
CA LEU A 360 6.90 16.48 4.03
C LEU A 360 7.16 17.19 5.35
N LYS A 361 8.20 16.79 6.08
CA LYS A 361 8.58 17.44 7.34
C LYS A 361 8.87 18.93 7.14
N LYS A 362 9.51 19.32 6.03
CA LYS A 362 9.77 20.73 5.71
C LYS A 362 8.49 21.48 5.36
N ALA A 363 7.55 20.84 4.65
CA ALA A 363 6.25 21.43 4.32
C ALA A 363 5.34 21.60 5.54
N GLU A 364 5.45 20.74 6.56
CA GLU A 364 4.63 20.76 7.77
C GLU A 364 5.21 21.59 8.92
N THR A 365 6.45 22.10 8.78
CA THR A 365 7.17 22.78 9.87
C THR A 365 7.22 24.28 9.63
N ASP A 366 7.01 25.10 10.69
CA ASP A 366 7.25 26.53 10.67
C ASP A 366 8.75 26.84 10.71
N SER A 367 9.24 27.55 9.72
CA SER A 367 10.68 27.80 9.52
C SER A 367 11.30 28.70 10.61
N LEU A 368 10.50 29.51 11.32
CA LEU A 368 10.98 30.37 12.38
C LEU A 368 11.12 29.62 13.71
N THR A 369 10.10 28.85 14.07
CA THR A 369 9.97 28.26 15.41
C THR A 369 10.32 26.78 15.47
N GLY A 370 10.31 26.07 14.34
CA GLY A 370 10.54 24.62 14.29
C GLY A 370 9.35 23.78 14.77
N LEU A 371 8.25 24.40 15.20
CA LEU A 371 6.98 23.71 15.47
C LEU A 371 6.26 23.34 14.17
N GLY A 372 5.19 22.55 14.25
CA GLY A 372 4.30 22.37 13.11
C GLY A 372 3.78 23.72 12.62
N ASN A 373 3.55 23.86 11.32
CA ASN A 373 2.89 25.02 10.75
C ASN A 373 1.38 24.79 10.61
N ARG A 374 0.65 25.76 10.06
CA ARG A 374 -0.80 25.67 9.83
C ARG A 374 -1.19 24.49 8.93
N TYR A 375 -0.36 24.18 7.91
CA TYR A 375 -0.59 23.02 7.06
C TYR A 375 -0.43 21.71 7.85
N GLY A 376 0.65 21.57 8.63
CA GLY A 376 0.87 20.43 9.51
C GLY A 376 -0.24 20.26 10.57
N LEU A 377 -0.82 21.35 11.07
CA LEU A 377 -1.98 21.29 11.95
C LEU A 377 -3.19 20.67 11.23
N ASN A 378 -3.50 21.11 10.01
CA ASN A 378 -4.64 20.58 9.26
C ASN A 378 -4.50 19.08 9.00
N GLU A 379 -3.32 18.62 8.55
CA GLU A 379 -3.04 17.21 8.28
C GLU A 379 -3.10 16.33 9.54
N TYR A 380 -2.70 16.87 10.68
CA TYR A 380 -2.72 16.17 11.96
C TYR A 380 -4.12 16.13 12.58
N ALA A 381 -4.83 17.21 12.49
CA ALA A 381 -6.05 17.49 13.22
C ALA A 381 -7.18 16.50 12.90
N ASP A 382 -7.40 16.22 11.63
CA ASP A 382 -8.46 15.30 11.21
C ASP A 382 -8.19 13.88 11.73
N LYS A 383 -6.93 13.43 11.68
CA LYS A 383 -6.51 12.11 12.19
C LYS A 383 -6.67 11.99 13.71
N ALA A 384 -6.27 13.05 14.44
CA ALA A 384 -6.40 13.08 15.90
C ALA A 384 -7.89 13.07 16.33
N PHE A 385 -8.74 13.80 15.59
CA PHE A 385 -10.18 13.83 15.82
C PHE A 385 -10.83 12.47 15.57
N ASP A 386 -10.56 11.84 14.42
CA ASP A 386 -11.11 10.54 14.05
C ASP A 386 -10.68 9.45 15.04
N ASN A 387 -9.41 9.47 15.45
CA ASN A 387 -8.88 8.55 16.46
C ASN A 387 -9.58 8.73 17.82
N ALA A 388 -9.72 9.97 18.29
CA ALA A 388 -10.39 10.28 19.54
C ALA A 388 -11.87 9.88 19.50
N TYR A 389 -12.57 10.16 18.40
CA TYR A 389 -13.96 9.77 18.20
C TYR A 389 -14.15 8.25 18.19
N ALA A 390 -13.35 7.53 17.40
CA ALA A 390 -13.45 6.07 17.28
C ALA A 390 -13.20 5.35 18.62
N ASN A 391 -12.27 5.88 19.43
CA ASN A 391 -11.90 5.28 20.72
C ASN A 391 -12.63 5.90 21.93
N GLN A 392 -13.56 6.84 21.72
CA GLN A 392 -14.27 7.56 22.78
C GLN A 392 -13.33 8.20 23.82
N LYS A 393 -12.26 8.82 23.34
CA LYS A 393 -11.23 9.49 24.13
C LYS A 393 -11.37 11.00 24.05
N SER A 394 -10.85 11.71 25.07
CA SER A 394 -10.83 13.16 25.05
C SER A 394 -9.87 13.70 24.00
N LEU A 395 -10.24 14.83 23.43
CA LEU A 395 -9.39 15.65 22.57
C LEU A 395 -9.44 17.08 23.13
N ALA A 396 -8.27 17.67 23.39
CA ALA A 396 -8.22 19.07 23.77
C ALA A 396 -7.46 19.88 22.71
N VAL A 397 -7.96 21.10 22.48
CA VAL A 397 -7.30 22.11 21.65
C VAL A 397 -7.08 23.35 22.50
N GLU A 398 -5.84 23.79 22.55
CA GLU A 398 -5.42 25.05 23.15
C GLU A 398 -5.00 26.04 22.08
N ILE A 399 -5.50 27.25 22.13
CA ILE A 399 -4.99 28.40 21.37
C ILE A 399 -4.29 29.33 22.34
N LEU A 400 -3.04 29.66 22.03
CA LEU A 400 -2.15 30.51 22.81
C LEU A 400 -1.75 31.70 21.94
N ASP A 401 -1.84 32.91 22.50
CA ASP A 401 -1.50 34.16 21.81
C ASP A 401 -0.63 35.05 22.72
N VAL A 402 0.37 35.69 22.09
CA VAL A 402 1.32 36.56 22.83
C VAL A 402 0.72 37.94 23.07
N ASP A 403 0.55 38.28 24.33
CA ASP A 403 -0.08 39.57 24.69
C ASP A 403 0.70 40.77 24.21
N ASN A 404 0.01 41.67 23.51
CA ASN A 404 0.55 42.93 22.96
C ASN A 404 1.77 42.75 22.03
N PHE A 405 1.83 41.64 21.27
CA PHE A 405 2.99 41.32 20.43
C PHE A 405 3.27 42.36 19.33
N LYS A 406 2.23 42.98 18.77
CA LYS A 406 2.41 44.07 17.82
C LYS A 406 3.18 45.24 18.47
N GLN A 407 2.79 45.64 19.69
CA GLN A 407 3.49 46.72 20.43
C GLN A 407 4.93 46.31 20.77
N TYR A 408 5.17 45.01 21.05
CA TYR A 408 6.52 44.46 21.25
C TYR A 408 7.39 44.68 19.99
N ASN A 409 6.87 44.33 18.81
CA ASN A 409 7.57 44.54 17.54
C ASN A 409 7.82 46.01 17.24
N ASP A 410 6.82 46.88 17.49
CA ASP A 410 6.92 48.32 17.26
C ASP A 410 8.00 48.96 18.17
N THR A 411 8.22 48.39 19.37
CA THR A 411 9.17 48.91 20.36
C THR A 411 10.59 48.37 20.16
N PHE A 412 10.73 47.04 19.94
CA PHE A 412 12.02 46.37 19.94
C PHE A 412 12.48 45.88 18.55
N GLY A 413 11.62 46.05 17.54
CA GLY A 413 11.85 45.64 16.17
C GLY A 413 11.52 44.16 15.91
N HIS A 414 11.29 43.82 14.65
CA HIS A 414 10.87 42.46 14.22
C HIS A 414 11.87 41.37 14.58
N GLN A 415 13.18 41.66 14.60
CA GLN A 415 14.18 40.65 15.02
C GLN A 415 14.03 40.24 16.49
N ALA A 416 13.67 41.20 17.36
CA ALA A 416 13.38 40.90 18.77
C ALA A 416 12.07 40.09 18.88
N GLY A 417 11.06 40.39 18.06
CA GLY A 417 9.83 39.61 17.98
C GLY A 417 10.08 38.19 17.53
N ASP A 418 10.88 38.00 16.50
CA ASP A 418 11.28 36.65 16.04
C ASP A 418 11.99 35.85 17.13
N THR A 419 12.86 36.51 17.92
CA THR A 419 13.53 35.89 19.05
C THR A 419 12.54 35.53 20.17
N CYS A 420 11.57 36.39 20.44
CA CYS A 420 10.49 36.12 21.40
C CYS A 420 9.66 34.89 20.99
N LEU A 421 9.23 34.79 19.73
CA LEU A 421 8.47 33.65 19.23
C LEU A 421 9.29 32.33 19.26
N LYS A 422 10.58 32.38 18.93
CA LYS A 422 11.49 31.23 19.08
C LYS A 422 11.57 30.77 20.52
N THR A 423 11.74 31.71 21.47
CA THR A 423 11.82 31.39 22.90
C THR A 423 10.53 30.75 23.42
N ILE A 424 9.36 31.27 22.98
CA ILE A 424 8.06 30.66 23.35
C ILE A 424 7.95 29.24 22.78
N ALA A 425 8.33 29.04 21.53
CA ALA A 425 8.33 27.71 20.92
C ALA A 425 9.28 26.71 21.64
N GLU A 426 10.47 27.17 22.03
CA GLU A 426 11.41 26.37 22.83
C GLU A 426 10.80 25.95 24.17
N ILE A 427 10.07 26.84 24.84
CA ILE A 427 9.38 26.53 26.10
C ILE A 427 8.26 25.52 25.86
N ILE A 428 7.46 25.68 24.81
CA ILE A 428 6.43 24.70 24.46
C ILE A 428 7.05 23.32 24.24
N VAL A 429 8.14 23.24 23.48
CA VAL A 429 8.86 21.97 23.27
C VAL A 429 9.44 21.43 24.56
N GLU A 430 10.04 22.26 25.43
CA GLU A 430 10.59 21.86 26.73
C GLU A 430 9.52 21.28 27.65
N LYS A 431 8.33 21.88 27.69
CA LYS A 431 7.26 21.46 28.60
C LYS A 431 6.41 20.30 28.05
N CYS A 432 6.28 20.18 26.72
CA CYS A 432 5.40 19.19 26.04
C CYS A 432 6.16 18.09 25.31
N GLY A 433 7.41 18.32 24.90
CA GLY A 433 8.14 17.50 23.93
C GLY A 433 8.51 16.07 24.36
N GLY A 434 8.25 15.70 25.60
CA GLY A 434 8.43 14.33 26.08
C GLY A 434 7.19 13.44 25.97
N ASN A 435 6.06 14.01 25.54
CA ASN A 435 4.78 13.32 25.51
C ASN A 435 4.27 13.21 24.04
N ASN A 436 4.15 11.99 23.56
CA ASN A 436 3.69 11.70 22.19
C ASN A 436 2.21 11.98 21.95
N LYS A 437 1.43 12.25 23.01
CA LYS A 437 0.01 12.65 22.95
C LYS A 437 -0.17 14.17 22.80
N ILE A 438 0.92 14.94 22.72
CA ILE A 438 0.88 16.39 22.59
C ILE A 438 1.58 16.81 21.31
N ARG A 439 0.91 17.64 20.51
CA ARG A 439 1.47 18.26 19.31
C ARG A 439 1.25 19.77 19.34
N ALA A 440 2.30 20.51 18.98
CA ALA A 440 2.26 21.97 18.98
C ALA A 440 2.56 22.53 17.59
N PHE A 441 1.85 23.59 17.25
CA PHE A 441 1.88 24.23 15.94
C PHE A 441 1.94 25.74 16.09
N ARG A 442 2.56 26.43 15.15
CA ARG A 442 2.39 27.87 14.96
C ARG A 442 1.34 28.10 13.90
N TYR A 443 0.19 28.63 14.31
CA TYR A 443 -0.95 28.86 13.43
C TYR A 443 -0.75 30.06 12.50
N GLY A 444 -0.19 31.15 13.03
CA GLY A 444 0.20 32.34 12.27
C GLY A 444 0.56 33.49 13.18
N GLY A 445 1.44 34.38 12.74
CA GLY A 445 1.84 35.56 13.52
C GLY A 445 2.38 35.19 14.91
N ASP A 446 1.64 35.58 15.94
CA ASP A 446 1.89 35.33 17.36
C ASP A 446 0.99 34.26 17.99
N GLU A 447 0.23 33.52 17.15
CA GLU A 447 -0.70 32.48 17.59
C GLU A 447 -0.07 31.07 17.48
N PHE A 448 -0.22 30.30 18.56
CA PHE A 448 0.18 28.88 18.62
C PHE A 448 -1.04 28.03 18.96
N VAL A 449 -1.07 26.81 18.43
CA VAL A 449 -2.10 25.81 18.70
C VAL A 449 -1.43 24.57 19.27
N ILE A 450 -1.99 24.04 20.36
CA ILE A 450 -1.52 22.79 20.96
C ILE A 450 -2.71 21.82 20.99
N VAL A 451 -2.49 20.60 20.51
CA VAL A 451 -3.49 19.54 20.52
C VAL A 451 -3.03 18.47 21.53
N TYR A 452 -3.95 18.08 22.40
CA TYR A 452 -3.75 17.06 23.42
C TYR A 452 -4.69 15.88 23.18
N GLU A 453 -4.16 14.67 23.11
CA GLU A 453 -4.94 13.45 22.90
C GLU A 453 -5.05 12.65 24.19
N ASP A 454 -6.29 12.17 24.52
CA ASP A 454 -6.53 11.26 25.64
C ASP A 454 -5.95 11.78 26.97
N MET A 455 -6.31 13.03 27.34
CA MET A 455 -5.87 13.70 28.58
C MET A 455 -7.06 14.24 29.36
N THR A 456 -6.92 14.24 30.70
CA THR A 456 -7.90 14.86 31.60
C THR A 456 -7.75 16.39 31.62
N ASP A 457 -8.77 17.10 32.14
CA ASP A 457 -8.72 18.55 32.29
C ASP A 457 -7.56 18.99 33.18
N GLU A 458 -7.27 18.25 34.24
CA GLU A 458 -6.16 18.53 35.15
C GLU A 458 -4.82 18.39 34.46
N GLU A 459 -4.64 17.37 33.62
CA GLU A 459 -3.41 17.16 32.85
C GLU A 459 -3.21 18.29 31.83
N VAL A 460 -4.25 18.63 31.05
CA VAL A 460 -4.19 19.73 30.06
C VAL A 460 -3.88 21.06 30.75
N MET A 461 -4.57 21.38 31.85
CA MET A 461 -4.32 22.60 32.64
C MET A 461 -2.94 22.64 33.25
N TRP A 462 -2.39 21.46 33.63
CA TRP A 462 -1.04 21.36 34.12
C TRP A 462 -0.01 21.75 33.05
N TYR A 463 -0.14 21.23 31.83
CA TYR A 463 0.74 21.59 30.71
C TYR A 463 0.60 23.06 30.33
N ALA A 464 -0.60 23.56 30.15
CA ALA A 464 -0.86 24.96 29.82
C ALA A 464 -0.28 25.93 30.89
N SER A 465 -0.46 25.59 32.17
CA SER A 465 0.09 26.38 33.30
C SER A 465 1.61 26.36 33.33
N ASN A 466 2.24 25.21 33.03
CA ASN A 466 3.70 25.10 32.98
C ASN A 466 4.31 25.86 31.80
N ILE A 467 3.65 25.91 30.66
CA ILE A 467 4.06 26.74 29.52
C ILE A 467 4.04 28.22 29.95
N ARG A 468 2.93 28.68 30.53
CA ARG A 468 2.78 30.06 31.00
C ARG A 468 3.85 30.42 32.06
N LEU A 469 4.09 29.52 33.01
CA LEU A 469 5.12 29.72 34.03
C LEU A 469 6.53 29.77 33.42
N GLY A 470 6.84 28.89 32.49
CA GLY A 470 8.12 28.86 31.78
C GLY A 470 8.38 30.18 31.01
N ILE A 471 7.36 30.73 30.36
CA ILE A 471 7.51 32.04 29.69
C ILE A 471 7.82 33.16 30.70
N LYS A 472 7.13 33.17 31.83
CA LYS A 472 7.40 34.10 32.91
C LYS A 472 8.82 33.96 33.49
N GLU A 473 9.28 32.76 33.66
CA GLU A 473 10.64 32.43 34.18
C GLU A 473 11.77 32.87 33.23
N ARG A 474 11.53 32.88 31.92
CA ARG A 474 12.50 33.37 30.92
C ARG A 474 12.70 34.89 30.96
N ASN A 475 11.88 35.65 31.75
CA ASN A 475 12.02 37.09 31.97
C ASN A 475 12.11 37.93 30.69
N LEU A 476 11.33 37.62 29.67
CA LEU A 476 11.25 38.43 28.46
C LEU A 476 10.60 39.79 28.80
N LEU A 477 11.32 40.89 28.58
CA LEU A 477 10.84 42.22 28.90
C LEU A 477 9.70 42.64 27.97
N ALA A 478 8.57 43.09 28.54
CA ALA A 478 7.45 43.63 27.78
C ALA A 478 7.65 45.10 27.43
N PRO A 479 7.06 45.59 26.33
CA PRO A 479 7.13 47.02 25.92
C PRO A 479 6.16 47.87 26.77
N SER A 480 6.44 48.05 28.05
CA SER A 480 5.64 48.93 28.87
C SER A 480 6.50 50.10 29.38
N HIS A 481 5.87 51.30 29.55
CA HIS A 481 6.53 52.46 30.20
C HIS A 481 6.81 52.20 31.69
N GLU A 482 6.34 51.07 32.25
CA GLU A 482 6.64 50.66 33.62
C GLU A 482 7.77 49.65 33.60
N TYR A 483 8.87 49.98 34.29
CA TYR A 483 10.02 49.09 34.47
C TYR A 483 9.58 47.76 35.08
N GLY A 484 9.92 46.63 34.39
CA GLY A 484 9.79 45.27 34.95
C GLY A 484 8.57 44.47 34.53
N LYS A 485 7.75 44.93 33.59
CA LYS A 485 6.69 44.08 33.02
C LYS A 485 7.31 43.07 32.07
N LEU A 486 6.82 41.82 32.15
CA LEU A 486 7.24 40.69 31.33
C LEU A 486 6.24 40.41 30.22
N VAL A 487 6.71 39.78 29.15
CA VAL A 487 5.84 39.22 28.12
C VAL A 487 4.94 38.16 28.77
N THR A 488 3.64 38.26 28.48
CA THR A 488 2.63 37.28 28.90
C THR A 488 1.97 36.63 27.69
N ILE A 489 1.33 35.50 27.92
CA ILE A 489 0.49 34.82 26.94
C ILE A 489 -0.90 34.62 27.50
N SER A 490 -1.90 34.80 26.64
CA SER A 490 -3.28 34.44 26.94
C SER A 490 -3.61 33.08 26.30
N GLN A 491 -4.32 32.21 27.03
CA GLN A 491 -4.57 30.81 26.61
C GLN A 491 -6.06 30.51 26.71
N GLY A 492 -6.63 30.01 25.61
CA GLY A 492 -7.98 29.50 25.56
C GLY A 492 -7.98 28.01 25.21
N ILE A 493 -8.71 27.19 25.96
CA ILE A 493 -8.69 25.73 25.83
C ILE A 493 -10.12 25.21 25.67
N CYS A 494 -10.30 24.21 24.82
CA CYS A 494 -11.49 23.38 24.78
C CYS A 494 -11.08 21.92 24.96
N ASN A 495 -11.63 21.20 25.95
CA ASN A 495 -11.42 19.77 26.16
C ASN A 495 -12.77 19.05 26.21
N SER A 496 -12.95 18.02 25.36
CA SER A 496 -14.18 17.23 25.31
C SER A 496 -13.94 15.90 24.60
N VAL A 497 -14.83 14.93 24.78
CA VAL A 497 -14.87 13.71 23.98
C VAL A 497 -15.65 14.02 22.69
N PRO A 498 -15.08 13.74 21.49
CA PRO A 498 -15.74 13.98 20.21
C PRO A 498 -17.06 13.22 20.06
N ILE A 499 -18.04 13.84 19.43
CA ILE A 499 -19.33 13.24 19.05
C ILE A 499 -19.52 13.34 17.53
N SER A 500 -20.44 12.56 16.97
CA SER A 500 -20.64 12.43 15.51
C SER A 500 -20.98 13.72 14.77
N THR A 501 -21.45 14.75 15.48
CA THR A 501 -21.81 16.07 14.92
C THR A 501 -20.70 17.09 15.04
N ASN A 502 -19.57 16.77 15.70
CA ASN A 502 -18.43 17.67 15.86
C ASN A 502 -17.41 17.45 14.73
N LYS A 503 -16.62 18.51 14.51
CA LYS A 503 -15.37 18.49 13.74
C LYS A 503 -14.26 19.13 14.58
N LEU A 504 -13.02 18.95 14.23
CA LEU A 504 -11.92 19.60 14.97
C LEU A 504 -12.08 21.13 14.99
N TRP A 505 -12.59 21.71 13.92
CA TRP A 505 -12.83 23.16 13.84
C TRP A 505 -13.81 23.70 14.90
N ASP A 506 -14.71 22.86 15.43
CA ASP A 506 -15.58 23.24 16.56
C ASP A 506 -14.78 23.38 17.86
N TYR A 507 -13.74 22.56 18.05
CA TYR A 507 -12.79 22.67 19.18
C TYR A 507 -11.93 23.93 19.06
N MET A 508 -11.43 24.22 17.84
CA MET A 508 -10.70 25.43 17.54
C MET A 508 -11.55 26.67 17.84
N TYR A 509 -12.80 26.68 17.37
CA TYR A 509 -13.73 27.78 17.60
C TYR A 509 -14.05 27.99 19.09
N ALA A 510 -14.25 26.89 19.84
CA ALA A 510 -14.49 26.95 21.28
C ALA A 510 -13.25 27.47 22.05
N ALA A 511 -12.05 27.02 21.66
CA ALA A 511 -10.80 27.52 22.24
C ALA A 511 -10.55 28.99 21.93
N ASP A 512 -10.87 29.44 20.71
CA ASP A 512 -10.77 30.85 20.32
C ASP A 512 -11.74 31.75 21.14
N ASN A 513 -12.98 31.31 21.36
CA ASN A 513 -13.92 32.00 22.23
C ASN A 513 -13.39 32.11 23.68
N ALA A 514 -12.79 31.04 24.20
CA ALA A 514 -12.14 31.08 25.51
C ALA A 514 -10.98 32.06 25.55
N LEU A 515 -10.14 32.07 24.51
CA LEU A 515 -9.03 33.03 24.38
C LEU A 515 -9.52 34.48 24.31
N TYR A 516 -10.60 34.73 23.55
CA TYR A 516 -11.21 36.05 23.47
C TYR A 516 -11.67 36.57 24.84
N GLU A 517 -12.32 35.69 25.65
CA GLU A 517 -12.70 36.06 27.04
C GLU A 517 -11.48 36.45 27.88
N VAL A 518 -10.36 35.69 27.75
CA VAL A 518 -9.11 35.98 28.46
C VAL A 518 -8.56 37.34 28.03
N LYS A 519 -8.51 37.61 26.73
CA LYS A 519 -7.96 38.87 26.19
C LYS A 519 -8.75 40.12 26.61
N GLU A 520 -10.09 39.99 26.73
CA GLU A 520 -10.93 41.12 27.16
C GLU A 520 -10.85 41.43 28.66
N HIS A 521 -10.79 40.37 29.49
CA HIS A 521 -11.00 40.54 30.93
C HIS A 521 -9.78 40.18 31.81
N ARG A 522 -8.87 39.34 31.32
CA ARG A 522 -7.86 38.71 32.17
C ARG A 522 -6.57 38.34 31.40
N LYS A 523 -6.01 39.30 30.65
CA LYS A 523 -4.77 39.05 29.89
C LYS A 523 -3.71 38.35 30.75
N GLY A 524 -3.04 37.36 30.16
CA GLY A 524 -2.02 36.55 30.82
C GLY A 524 -2.57 35.38 31.64
N GLU A 525 -3.86 35.00 31.47
CA GLU A 525 -4.50 33.90 32.16
C GLU A 525 -4.91 32.76 31.20
N ILE A 526 -5.53 31.72 31.76
CA ILE A 526 -5.99 30.53 31.04
C ILE A 526 -7.49 30.38 31.31
N VAL A 527 -8.27 30.11 30.24
CA VAL A 527 -9.68 29.72 30.36
C VAL A 527 -9.90 28.43 29.61
N MET A 528 -10.58 27.46 30.26
CA MET A 528 -10.97 26.21 29.66
C MET A 528 -12.48 26.08 29.57
N LEU A 529 -12.96 25.67 28.41
CA LEU A 529 -14.35 25.31 28.15
C LEU A 529 -14.49 23.80 27.99
N HIS A 530 -15.58 23.24 28.56
CA HIS A 530 -15.87 21.80 28.51
C HIS A 530 -16.95 21.46 27.50
N LYS A 531 -17.45 22.44 26.77
CA LYS A 531 -18.52 22.27 25.80
C LYS A 531 -18.07 22.83 24.45
N VAL A 532 -18.06 21.96 23.47
CA VAL A 532 -17.84 22.36 22.08
C VAL A 532 -19.00 23.23 21.63
N LEU A 533 -18.71 24.46 21.21
CA LEU A 533 -19.68 25.35 20.60
C LEU A 533 -19.76 24.99 19.12
N ILE A 534 -20.94 24.62 18.64
CA ILE A 534 -21.16 24.37 17.21
C ILE A 534 -21.04 25.70 16.47
N SER A 535 -20.16 25.81 15.50
CA SER A 535 -20.02 26.98 14.66
C SER A 535 -21.29 27.23 13.83
N GLN A 536 -21.54 28.49 13.45
CA GLN A 536 -22.75 28.83 12.67
C GLN A 536 -22.72 28.17 11.27
N GLU A 537 -21.53 27.90 10.71
CA GLU A 537 -21.33 27.16 9.46
C GLU A 537 -21.77 25.68 9.59
N SER A 538 -21.44 25.02 10.71
CA SER A 538 -21.89 23.64 10.99
C SER A 538 -23.41 23.54 11.20
N LEU A 539 -24.05 24.61 11.69
CA LEU A 539 -25.50 24.69 11.82
C LEU A 539 -26.22 24.88 10.48
N ASP A 540 -25.59 25.56 9.53
CA ASP A 540 -26.15 25.77 8.19
C ASP A 540 -25.99 24.52 7.32
N GLU A 541 -24.90 23.77 7.41
CA GLU A 541 -24.74 22.47 6.74
C GLU A 541 -25.75 21.42 7.25
N ALA A 542 -26.04 21.41 8.56
CA ALA A 542 -27.02 20.49 9.16
C ALA A 542 -28.48 20.80 8.79
N LYS A 543 -28.78 21.96 8.22
CA LYS A 543 -30.10 22.32 7.72
C LYS A 543 -30.37 21.88 6.28
N TYR A 544 -29.31 21.50 5.55
CA TYR A 544 -29.37 21.07 4.15
C TYR A 544 -29.05 19.58 3.93
N SER A 545 -28.77 18.81 4.98
CA SER A 545 -28.66 17.34 5.02
C SER A 545 -29.94 16.70 5.60
#